data_23917388ce150b2e7748e5f358627261
#
_entry.id   23917388ce150b2e7748e5f358627261
#
_cell.length_a   1.000
_cell.length_b   1.000
_cell.length_c   1.000
_cell.angle_alpha   90.00
_cell.angle_beta   90.00
_cell.angle_gamma   90.00
#
_symmetry.space_group_name_H-M   'P 1'
#
loop_
_entity.id
_entity.type
_entity.pdbx_description
1 polymer ?
#
loop_
_entity_poly.entity_id
_entity_poly.type
_entity_poly.pdbx_seq_one_letter_code
_entity_poly.pdbx_strand_id
1 'polypeptide(L)'
;MATYRKRNGKWQAIVRHKDIGTITRSFRAKSLAVKWVAEQESKLEARSYGSLKPDSVILGELLSRYCREITPSKRGANTEERRLNRLINDPISTLTLDKLSSSAIAAFRDRRLPDGARTTHYDLTLIRHCLKIATHEWVLMMTVYLG
;
A
#
# COMPACT_ATOMS: atom_id res chain seq x y z
N MET A 1 6.61 15.01 -14.95
CA MET A 1 7.55 15.96 -15.56
C MET A 1 8.97 15.66 -15.08
N ALA A 2 9.92 15.52 -15.98
CA ALA A 2 11.28 15.16 -15.66
C ALA A 2 12.22 16.33 -15.93
N THR A 3 13.22 16.50 -15.08
CA THR A 3 14.25 17.52 -15.21
C THR A 3 15.63 16.87 -15.17
N TYR A 4 16.53 17.34 -16.03
CA TYR A 4 17.91 16.87 -16.08
C TYR A 4 18.85 18.03 -15.73
N ARG A 5 19.80 17.78 -14.85
CA ARG A 5 20.86 18.75 -14.54
C ARG A 5 22.21 18.07 -14.39
N LYS A 6 23.26 18.76 -14.78
CA LYS A 6 24.62 18.29 -14.57
C LYS A 6 25.15 18.82 -13.25
N ARG A 7 25.66 17.94 -12.40
CA ARG A 7 26.25 18.30 -11.10
C ARG A 7 27.41 17.39 -10.80
N ASN A 8 28.56 17.96 -10.46
CA ASN A 8 29.79 17.24 -10.13
C ASN A 8 30.18 16.18 -11.19
N GLY A 9 30.09 16.54 -12.47
CA GLY A 9 30.43 15.63 -13.57
C GLY A 9 29.41 14.51 -13.86
N LYS A 10 28.32 14.46 -13.11
CA LYS A 10 27.25 13.46 -13.28
C LYS A 10 25.94 14.12 -13.72
N TRP A 11 25.13 13.37 -14.46
CA TRP A 11 23.79 13.78 -14.84
C TRP A 11 22.78 13.33 -13.79
N GLN A 12 22.08 14.28 -13.19
CA GLN A 12 21.02 14.02 -12.24
C GLN A 12 19.68 14.13 -12.93
N ALA A 13 18.89 13.05 -12.89
CA ALA A 13 17.50 13.03 -13.33
C ALA A 13 16.58 13.20 -12.13
N ILE A 14 15.58 14.05 -12.28
CA ILE A 14 14.58 14.37 -11.25
C ILE A 14 13.21 14.14 -11.86
N VAL A 15 12.48 13.16 -11.34
CA VAL A 15 11.11 12.87 -11.75
C VAL A 15 10.17 13.32 -10.63
N ARG A 16 9.24 14.20 -10.97
CA ARG A 16 8.23 14.70 -10.03
C ARG A 16 6.87 14.13 -10.42
N HIS A 17 6.22 13.49 -9.47
CA HIS A 17 4.88 12.93 -9.66
C HIS A 17 4.01 13.28 -8.46
N LYS A 18 2.77 13.63 -8.72
CA LYS A 18 1.87 14.13 -7.67
C LYS A 18 1.56 13.08 -6.59
N ASP A 19 1.56 11.81 -6.95
CA ASP A 19 1.18 10.72 -6.01
C ASP A 19 2.35 10.09 -5.27
N ILE A 20 3.56 10.12 -5.84
CA ILE A 20 4.75 9.49 -5.24
C ILE A 20 5.83 10.50 -4.83
N GLY A 21 5.62 11.79 -5.12
CA GLY A 21 6.59 12.84 -4.81
C GLY A 21 7.72 12.93 -5.82
N THR A 22 8.93 13.19 -5.33
CA THR A 22 10.10 13.41 -6.19
C THR A 22 11.07 12.23 -6.08
N ILE A 23 11.44 11.68 -7.23
CA ILE A 23 12.47 10.63 -7.34
C ILE A 23 13.69 11.23 -8.04
N THR A 24 14.87 11.01 -7.49
CA THR A 24 16.12 11.55 -8.04
C THR A 24 17.15 10.45 -8.16
N ARG A 25 17.90 10.44 -9.28
CA ARG A 25 19.02 9.52 -9.49
C ARG A 25 20.09 10.16 -10.36
N SER A 26 21.35 9.84 -10.10
CA SER A 26 22.52 10.34 -10.83
C SER A 26 23.13 9.28 -11.74
N PHE A 27 23.60 9.70 -12.92
CA PHE A 27 24.17 8.81 -13.94
C PHE A 27 25.44 9.44 -14.54
N ARG A 28 26.29 8.59 -15.11
CA ARG A 28 27.51 9.05 -15.79
C ARG A 28 27.23 9.74 -17.10
N ALA A 29 26.18 9.33 -17.81
CA ALA A 29 25.80 9.88 -19.10
C ALA A 29 24.34 10.29 -19.12
N LYS A 30 24.03 11.34 -19.90
CA LYS A 30 22.66 11.82 -20.06
C LYS A 30 21.75 10.75 -20.69
N SER A 31 22.24 9.94 -21.62
CA SER A 31 21.48 8.84 -22.23
C SER A 31 20.96 7.83 -21.21
N LEU A 32 21.75 7.51 -20.19
CA LEU A 32 21.34 6.64 -19.09
C LEU A 32 20.26 7.28 -18.22
N ALA A 33 20.38 8.58 -17.98
CA ALA A 33 19.38 9.35 -17.24
C ALA A 33 18.04 9.38 -17.98
N VAL A 34 18.05 9.61 -19.29
CA VAL A 34 16.87 9.61 -20.15
C VAL A 34 16.19 8.26 -20.17
N LYS A 35 16.95 7.18 -20.32
CA LYS A 35 16.43 5.80 -20.28
C LYS A 35 15.76 5.47 -18.94
N TRP A 36 16.40 5.82 -17.84
CA TRP A 36 15.85 5.61 -16.51
C TRP A 36 14.54 6.39 -16.28
N VAL A 37 14.49 7.65 -16.74
CA VAL A 37 13.26 8.47 -16.65
C VAL A 37 12.13 7.82 -17.45
N ALA A 38 12.39 7.35 -18.67
CA ALA A 38 11.39 6.65 -19.47
C ALA A 38 10.85 5.40 -18.77
N GLU A 39 11.72 4.62 -18.11
CA GLU A 39 11.32 3.47 -17.30
C GLU A 39 10.44 3.86 -16.12
N GLN A 40 10.77 4.94 -15.40
CA GLN A 40 9.98 5.43 -14.28
C GLN A 40 8.62 5.96 -14.73
N GLU A 41 8.57 6.73 -15.81
CA GLU A 41 7.32 7.24 -16.38
C GLU A 41 6.41 6.12 -16.84
N SER A 42 6.96 5.08 -17.49
CA SER A 42 6.22 3.89 -17.91
C SER A 42 5.63 3.13 -16.71
N LYS A 43 6.40 2.98 -15.63
CA LYS A 43 5.92 2.37 -14.38
C LYS A 43 4.80 3.18 -13.74
N LEU A 44 4.91 4.51 -13.78
CA LEU A 44 3.89 5.42 -13.24
C LEU A 44 2.59 5.37 -14.05
N GLU A 45 2.69 5.31 -15.37
CA GLU A 45 1.53 5.12 -16.24
C GLU A 45 0.84 3.78 -15.99
N ALA A 46 1.61 2.70 -15.90
CA ALA A 46 1.08 1.38 -15.54
C ALA A 46 0.37 1.40 -14.18
N ARG A 47 0.91 2.15 -13.22
CA ARG A 47 0.27 2.36 -11.91
C ARG A 47 -1.06 3.11 -12.04
N SER A 48 -1.12 4.16 -12.84
CA SER A 48 -2.36 4.92 -13.02
C SER A 48 -3.45 4.14 -13.76
N TYR A 49 -3.10 3.21 -14.64
CA TYR A 49 -4.04 2.35 -15.35
C TYR A 49 -4.46 1.09 -14.58
N GLY A 50 -3.55 0.52 -13.80
CA GLY A 50 -3.79 -0.72 -13.07
C GLY A 50 -3.81 -0.58 -11.55
N SER A 51 -3.70 0.65 -11.03
CA SER A 51 -3.61 0.89 -9.60
C SER A 51 -4.98 0.83 -8.92
N LEU A 52 -4.97 0.22 -7.74
CA LEU A 52 -6.11 0.26 -6.85
C LEU A 52 -6.24 1.67 -6.25
N LYS A 53 -7.35 2.34 -6.55
CA LYS A 53 -7.63 3.68 -6.01
C LYS A 53 -8.28 3.54 -4.63
N PRO A 54 -7.86 4.33 -3.63
CA PRO A 54 -8.42 4.24 -2.27
C PRO A 54 -9.93 4.44 -2.19
N ASP A 55 -10.50 5.24 -3.08
CA ASP A 55 -11.95 5.52 -3.11
C ASP A 55 -12.78 4.41 -3.79
N SER A 56 -12.15 3.46 -4.46
CA SER A 56 -12.82 2.39 -5.20
C SER A 56 -12.60 1.00 -4.61
N VAL A 57 -11.74 0.86 -3.62
CA VAL A 57 -11.39 -0.44 -3.02
C VAL A 57 -11.83 -0.45 -1.56
N ILE A 58 -12.57 -1.48 -1.17
CA ILE A 58 -12.91 -1.71 0.24
C ILE A 58 -11.85 -2.58 0.92
N LEU A 59 -11.73 -2.42 2.24
CA LEU A 59 -10.77 -3.20 3.04
C LEU A 59 -11.01 -4.71 2.91
N GLY A 60 -12.27 -5.14 2.85
CA GLY A 60 -12.63 -6.55 2.71
C GLY A 60 -12.06 -7.22 1.47
N GLU A 61 -11.97 -6.51 0.37
CA GLU A 61 -11.35 -7.02 -0.87
C GLU A 61 -9.85 -7.28 -0.70
N LEU A 62 -9.16 -6.36 -0.02
CA LEU A 62 -7.74 -6.53 0.27
C LEU A 62 -7.49 -7.66 1.26
N LEU A 63 -8.31 -7.78 2.30
CA LEU A 63 -8.21 -8.87 3.27
C LEU A 63 -8.48 -10.23 2.62
N SER A 64 -9.45 -10.31 1.71
CA SER A 64 -9.76 -11.53 0.94
C SER A 64 -8.58 -11.94 0.06
N ARG A 65 -7.97 -10.97 -0.63
CA ARG A 65 -6.79 -11.21 -1.45
C ARG A 65 -5.60 -11.64 -0.61
N TYR A 66 -5.38 -11.00 0.52
CA TYR A 66 -4.34 -11.37 1.48
C TYR A 66 -4.51 -12.83 1.95
N CYS A 67 -5.74 -13.22 2.28
CA CYS A 67 -6.08 -14.57 2.68
C CYS A 67 -5.74 -15.61 1.60
N ARG A 68 -5.97 -15.28 0.33
CA ARG A 68 -5.70 -16.19 -0.79
C ARG A 68 -4.21 -16.27 -1.17
N GLU A 69 -3.50 -15.15 -1.12
CA GLU A 69 -2.15 -15.04 -1.71
C GLU A 69 -1.03 -15.12 -0.67
N ILE A 70 -1.24 -14.59 0.53
CA ILE A 70 -0.19 -14.47 1.55
C ILE A 70 -0.33 -15.52 2.65
N THR A 71 -1.51 -15.67 3.20
CA THR A 71 -1.79 -16.56 4.35
C THR A 71 -1.39 -18.02 4.11
N PRO A 72 -1.63 -18.64 2.91
CA PRO A 72 -1.34 -20.07 2.72
C PRO A 72 0.12 -20.47 2.90
N SER A 73 1.05 -19.53 2.68
CA SER A 73 2.49 -19.79 2.85
C SER A 73 2.96 -19.71 4.31
N LYS A 74 2.12 -19.29 5.21
CA LYS A 74 2.46 -19.09 6.62
C LYS A 74 2.25 -20.35 7.45
N ARG A 75 3.07 -20.51 8.49
CA ARG A 75 2.98 -21.64 9.43
C ARG A 75 1.64 -21.71 10.17
N GLY A 76 1.09 -20.55 10.56
CA GLY A 76 -0.19 -20.42 11.24
C GLY A 76 -1.38 -20.14 10.31
N ALA A 77 -1.36 -20.62 9.06
CA ALA A 77 -2.34 -20.31 8.04
C ALA A 77 -3.80 -20.53 8.47
N ASN A 78 -4.11 -21.65 9.07
CA ASN A 78 -5.48 -21.96 9.50
C ASN A 78 -6.02 -20.99 10.55
N THR A 79 -5.20 -20.61 11.51
CA THR A 79 -5.57 -19.64 12.56
C THR A 79 -5.74 -18.26 11.99
N GLU A 80 -4.83 -17.85 11.11
CA GLU A 80 -4.88 -16.54 10.43
C GLU A 80 -6.09 -16.45 9.51
N GLU A 81 -6.39 -17.48 8.75
CA GLU A 81 -7.59 -17.54 7.89
C GLU A 81 -8.87 -17.31 8.68
N ARG A 82 -9.03 -17.96 9.84
CA ARG A 82 -10.17 -17.75 10.72
C ARG A 82 -10.28 -16.31 11.20
N ARG A 83 -9.14 -15.69 11.56
CA ARG A 83 -9.09 -14.28 11.96
C ARG A 83 -9.47 -13.35 10.81
N LEU A 84 -8.93 -13.59 9.62
CA LEU A 84 -9.25 -12.82 8.42
C LEU A 84 -10.73 -12.93 8.05
N ASN A 85 -11.32 -14.12 8.14
CA ASN A 85 -12.73 -14.29 7.87
C ASN A 85 -13.62 -13.51 8.85
N ARG A 86 -13.25 -13.43 10.12
CA ARG A 86 -13.94 -12.56 11.10
C ARG A 86 -13.79 -11.09 10.76
N LEU A 87 -12.60 -10.66 10.34
CA LEU A 87 -12.36 -9.28 9.91
C LEU A 87 -13.16 -8.92 8.66
N ILE A 88 -13.24 -9.82 7.68
CA ILE A 88 -14.02 -9.63 6.45
C ILE A 88 -15.51 -9.45 6.76
N ASN A 89 -16.01 -10.12 7.80
CA ASN A 89 -17.39 -10.00 8.25
C ASN A 89 -17.65 -8.81 9.19
N ASP A 90 -16.60 -8.11 9.64
CA ASP A 90 -16.74 -6.90 10.45
C ASP A 90 -17.13 -5.69 9.60
N PRO A 91 -17.92 -4.74 10.12
CA PRO A 91 -18.29 -3.52 9.39
C PRO A 91 -17.11 -2.72 8.85
N ILE A 92 -15.92 -2.78 9.47
CA ILE A 92 -14.73 -2.07 8.98
C ILE A 92 -14.35 -2.50 7.57
N SER A 93 -14.59 -3.74 7.19
CA SER A 93 -14.23 -4.26 5.86
C SER A 93 -15.10 -3.71 4.74
N THR A 94 -16.25 -3.12 5.06
CA THR A 94 -17.12 -2.44 4.07
C THR A 94 -16.66 -1.03 3.73
N LEU A 95 -15.72 -0.48 4.49
CA LEU A 95 -15.20 0.87 4.24
C LEU A 95 -14.24 0.88 3.07
N THR A 96 -14.36 1.88 2.22
CA THR A 96 -13.34 2.19 1.23
C THR A 96 -12.10 2.72 1.95
N LEU A 97 -10.93 2.55 1.35
CA LEU A 97 -9.66 2.87 2.02
C LEU A 97 -9.49 4.36 2.34
N ASP A 98 -10.09 5.23 1.53
CA ASP A 98 -10.13 6.68 1.79
C ASP A 98 -10.94 7.04 3.05
N LYS A 99 -11.89 6.19 3.44
CA LYS A 99 -12.71 6.36 4.66
C LYS A 99 -12.15 5.62 5.87
N LEU A 100 -11.05 4.89 5.71
CA LEU A 100 -10.37 4.16 6.78
C LEU A 100 -9.51 5.13 7.61
N SER A 101 -10.18 6.02 8.34
CA SER A 101 -9.56 7.05 9.17
C SER A 101 -9.11 6.52 10.53
N SER A 102 -8.35 7.33 11.27
CA SER A 102 -7.98 7.02 12.65
C SER A 102 -9.20 6.79 13.54
N SER A 103 -10.29 7.55 13.34
CA SER A 103 -11.53 7.36 14.09
C SER A 103 -12.24 6.04 13.73
N ALA A 104 -12.21 5.63 12.46
CA ALA A 104 -12.76 4.34 12.04
C ALA A 104 -11.99 3.17 12.65
N ILE A 105 -10.67 3.25 12.69
CA ILE A 105 -9.80 2.25 13.33
C ILE A 105 -10.04 2.22 14.85
N ALA A 106 -10.17 3.39 15.49
CA ALA A 106 -10.47 3.46 16.92
C ALA A 106 -11.84 2.85 17.25
N ALA A 107 -12.85 3.11 16.44
CA ALA A 107 -14.17 2.50 16.60
C ALA A 107 -14.11 0.97 16.45
N PHE A 108 -13.37 0.47 15.50
CA PHE A 108 -13.11 -0.97 15.34
C PHE A 108 -12.42 -1.55 16.58
N ARG A 109 -11.35 -0.91 17.05
CA ARG A 109 -10.64 -1.32 18.26
C ARG A 109 -11.60 -1.42 19.45
N ASP A 110 -12.41 -0.40 19.66
CA ASP A 110 -13.34 -0.34 20.81
C ASP A 110 -14.41 -1.43 20.73
N ARG A 111 -14.90 -1.77 19.54
CA ARG A 111 -15.81 -2.91 19.34
C ARG A 111 -15.17 -4.25 19.65
N ARG A 112 -13.86 -4.39 19.40
CA ARG A 112 -13.14 -5.65 19.54
C ARG A 112 -12.54 -5.85 20.93
N LEU A 113 -12.34 -4.81 21.72
CA LEU A 113 -11.74 -4.89 23.05
C LEU A 113 -12.42 -5.91 23.99
N PRO A 114 -13.76 -6.08 23.98
CA PRO A 114 -14.41 -7.12 24.79
C PRO A 114 -13.95 -8.54 24.49
N ASP A 115 -13.44 -8.81 23.28
CA ASP A 115 -12.89 -10.12 22.91
C ASP A 115 -11.44 -10.33 23.39
N GLY A 116 -10.86 -9.31 24.03
CA GLY A 116 -9.52 -9.34 24.59
C GLY A 116 -8.56 -8.39 23.87
N ALA A 117 -7.72 -7.71 24.64
CA ALA A 117 -6.74 -6.75 24.10
C ALA A 117 -5.72 -7.41 23.15
N ARG A 118 -5.30 -8.63 23.47
CA ARG A 118 -4.34 -9.38 22.65
C ARG A 118 -4.93 -9.75 21.28
N THR A 119 -6.17 -10.22 21.26
CA THR A 119 -6.90 -10.55 20.03
C THR A 119 -7.08 -9.31 19.17
N THR A 120 -7.49 -8.20 19.77
CA THR A 120 -7.64 -6.91 19.09
C THR A 120 -6.31 -6.43 18.49
N HIS A 121 -5.21 -6.57 19.22
CA HIS A 121 -3.88 -6.23 18.72
C HIS A 121 -3.49 -7.07 17.50
N TYR A 122 -3.75 -8.35 17.50
CA TYR A 122 -3.50 -9.21 16.33
C TYR A 122 -4.33 -8.81 15.13
N ASP A 123 -5.59 -8.49 15.33
CA ASP A 123 -6.48 -8.06 14.26
C ASP A 123 -5.98 -6.74 13.63
N LEU A 124 -5.58 -5.78 14.44
CA LEU A 124 -5.00 -4.51 13.96
C LEU A 124 -3.67 -4.73 13.22
N THR A 125 -2.86 -5.64 13.70
CA THR A 125 -1.59 -6.01 13.05
C THR A 125 -1.83 -6.64 11.68
N LEU A 126 -2.83 -7.49 11.54
CA LEU A 126 -3.22 -8.09 10.26
C LEU A 126 -3.70 -7.04 9.26
N ILE A 127 -4.56 -6.12 9.70
CA ILE A 127 -5.02 -5.00 8.86
C ILE A 127 -3.83 -4.16 8.39
N ARG A 128 -2.94 -3.79 9.30
CA ARG A 128 -1.75 -2.99 8.99
C ARG A 128 -0.84 -3.71 8.00
N HIS A 129 -0.58 -4.98 8.19
CA HIS A 129 0.27 -5.78 7.30
C HIS A 129 -0.37 -5.94 5.92
N CYS A 130 -1.67 -6.18 5.86
CA CYS A 130 -2.43 -6.23 4.61
C CYS A 130 -2.30 -4.93 3.83
N LEU A 131 -2.47 -3.78 4.47
CA LEU A 131 -2.33 -2.46 3.84
C LEU A 131 -0.90 -2.20 3.36
N LYS A 132 0.09 -2.65 4.12
CA LYS A 132 1.50 -2.56 3.73
C LYS A 132 1.80 -3.37 2.47
N ILE A 133 1.35 -4.62 2.40
CA ILE A 133 1.48 -5.48 1.22
C ILE A 133 0.75 -4.86 0.03
N ALA A 134 -0.47 -4.37 0.22
CA ALA A 134 -1.24 -3.74 -0.83
C ALA A 134 -0.52 -2.52 -1.42
N THR A 135 0.10 -1.70 -0.59
CA THR A 135 0.84 -0.51 -1.01
C THR A 135 2.10 -0.87 -1.79
N HIS A 136 2.86 -1.87 -1.34
CA HIS A 136 4.15 -2.22 -1.91
C HIS A 136 4.08 -3.21 -3.07
N GLU A 137 3.18 -4.18 -3.00
CA GLU A 137 3.11 -5.28 -3.97
C GLU A 137 1.90 -5.20 -4.91
N TRP A 138 0.75 -4.71 -4.43
CA TRP A 138 -0.48 -4.63 -5.22
C TRP A 138 -0.73 -3.24 -5.81
N VAL A 139 0.24 -2.36 -5.66
CA VAL A 139 0.24 -1.01 -6.26
C VAL A 139 -0.98 -0.18 -5.82
N LEU A 140 -1.27 -0.19 -4.53
CA LEU A 140 -2.27 0.69 -3.94
C LEU A 140 -1.69 2.11 -3.80
N MET A 141 -2.39 3.10 -4.33
CA MET A 141 -2.00 4.50 -4.19
C MET A 141 -2.44 5.06 -2.82
N MET A 142 -1.71 4.68 -1.78
CA MET A 142 -1.91 5.25 -0.45
C MET A 142 -0.66 6.00 -0.01
N THR A 143 -0.71 7.30 -0.05
CA THR A 143 0.40 8.16 0.37
C THR A 143 0.35 8.58 1.84
N VAL A 144 -0.75 8.40 2.54
CA VAL A 144 -1.01 9.08 3.81
C VAL A 144 -1.19 8.18 5.03
N TYR A 145 -1.42 6.88 4.86
CA TYR A 145 -1.89 6.04 5.97
C TYR A 145 -0.86 5.10 6.60
N LEU A 146 0.39 5.12 6.15
CA LEU A 146 1.46 4.28 6.68
C LEU A 146 2.48 5.05 7.54
N GLY A 147 2.08 6.22 8.03
CA GLY A 147 2.91 6.97 8.98
C GLY A 147 3.03 6.30 10.33
#